data_7188b19bbe736be62c38206eab67be0e
#
_entry.id   7188b19bbe736be62c38206eab67be0e
#
_cell.length_a   1.000
_cell.length_b   1.000
_cell.length_c   1.000
_cell.angle_alpha   90.00
_cell.angle_beta   90.00
_cell.angle_gamma   90.00
#
_symmetry.space_group_name_H-M   'P 1'
#
loop_
_entity.id
_entity.type
_entity.pdbx_description
1 polymer ?
#
loop_
_entity_poly.entity_id
_entity_poly.type
_entity_poly.pdbx_seq_one_letter_code
_entity_poly.pdbx_strand_id
1 'polypeptide(L)'
;VWYTGQFYALFFLQRIAQVEFVTANLTLVYALLLATPFFVFFGSLSDRIGRKPIILAGCLLAAVFYVPIYHGMMHFAAPLNQPMLVALVFLQVLFVTMVYGPIAAFLVEMFPTRIRYTSMSLPYHIGNGIFGGLTPYIASSLVETTGNIYAGLAYPITIAGMTVLIGFFLITERRHTSLSDG
;
A
#
# COMPACT_ATOMS: atom_id res chain seq x y z
N VAL A 1 -0.25 3.00 -1.47
CA VAL A 1 0.08 1.55 -1.38
C VAL A 1 -1.19 0.71 -1.20
N TRP A 2 -2.10 1.06 -0.24
CA TRP A 2 -3.34 0.31 0.02
C TRP A 2 -4.22 0.12 -1.23
N TYR A 3 -4.62 1.21 -1.87
CA TYR A 3 -5.50 1.16 -3.04
C TYR A 3 -4.88 0.43 -4.23
N THR A 4 -3.57 0.52 -4.39
CA THR A 4 -2.84 -0.20 -5.44
C THR A 4 -2.81 -1.71 -5.18
N GLY A 5 -2.53 -2.11 -3.93
CA GLY A 5 -2.43 -3.52 -3.55
C GLY A 5 -3.74 -4.30 -3.60
N GLN A 6 -4.88 -3.62 -3.66
CA GLN A 6 -6.20 -4.26 -3.70
C GLN A 6 -7.00 -3.85 -4.93
N PHE A 7 -7.42 -2.59 -5.01
CA PHE A 7 -8.36 -2.15 -6.04
C PHE A 7 -7.73 -2.11 -7.44
N TYR A 8 -6.52 -1.54 -7.55
CA TYR A 8 -5.85 -1.52 -8.85
C TYR A 8 -5.34 -2.91 -9.25
N ALA A 9 -4.92 -3.75 -8.30
CA ALA A 9 -4.56 -5.13 -8.58
C ALA A 9 -5.75 -5.93 -9.13
N LEU A 10 -6.94 -5.79 -8.55
CA LEU A 10 -8.15 -6.43 -9.04
C LEU A 10 -8.54 -5.92 -10.43
N PHE A 11 -8.53 -4.61 -10.63
CA PHE A 11 -8.75 -3.98 -11.93
C PHE A 11 -7.78 -4.53 -12.99
N PHE A 12 -6.49 -4.60 -12.66
CA PHE A 12 -5.44 -5.08 -13.56
C PHE A 12 -5.69 -6.55 -13.96
N LEU A 13 -5.96 -7.42 -12.97
CA LEU A 13 -6.25 -8.83 -13.25
C LEU A 13 -7.48 -9.01 -14.16
N GLN A 14 -8.55 -8.28 -13.89
CA GLN A 14 -9.82 -8.43 -14.64
C GLN A 14 -9.80 -7.75 -16.00
N ARG A 15 -9.31 -6.52 -16.09
CA ARG A 15 -9.42 -5.68 -17.27
C ARG A 15 -8.22 -5.77 -18.20
N ILE A 16 -7.02 -5.89 -17.65
CA ILE A 16 -5.79 -5.90 -18.44
C ILE A 16 -5.31 -7.33 -18.69
N ALA A 17 -5.17 -8.13 -17.62
CA ALA A 17 -4.74 -9.51 -17.73
C ALA A 17 -5.86 -10.49 -18.15
N GLN A 18 -7.13 -10.01 -18.27
CA GLN A 18 -8.30 -10.77 -18.73
C GLN A 18 -8.55 -12.05 -17.92
N VAL A 19 -8.20 -12.05 -16.64
CA VAL A 19 -8.50 -13.15 -15.72
C VAL A 19 -10.01 -13.13 -15.43
N GLU A 20 -10.61 -14.30 -15.43
CA GLU A 20 -12.04 -14.48 -15.14
C GLU A 20 -12.42 -13.85 -13.80
N PHE A 21 -13.60 -13.21 -13.73
CA PHE A 21 -14.04 -12.40 -12.58
C PHE A 21 -13.97 -13.15 -11.24
N VAL A 22 -14.47 -14.39 -11.18
CA VAL A 22 -14.47 -15.19 -9.95
C VAL A 22 -13.05 -15.52 -9.54
N THR A 23 -12.22 -15.95 -10.46
CA THR A 23 -10.82 -16.30 -10.24
C THR A 23 -9.99 -15.11 -9.74
N ALA A 24 -10.18 -13.92 -10.32
CA ALA A 24 -9.50 -12.70 -9.89
C ALA A 24 -9.90 -12.30 -8.46
N ASN A 25 -11.20 -12.37 -8.13
CA ASN A 25 -11.68 -12.08 -6.78
C ASN A 25 -11.18 -13.11 -5.76
N LEU A 26 -11.21 -14.40 -6.06
CA LEU A 26 -10.67 -15.45 -5.19
C LEU A 26 -9.17 -15.27 -4.96
N THR A 27 -8.42 -14.91 -6.00
CA THR A 27 -6.99 -14.58 -5.88
C THR A 27 -6.75 -13.47 -4.86
N LEU A 28 -7.54 -12.40 -4.92
CA LEU A 28 -7.45 -11.29 -3.96
C LEU A 28 -7.84 -11.74 -2.55
N VAL A 29 -8.93 -12.50 -2.39
CA VAL A 29 -9.39 -13.01 -1.08
C VAL A 29 -8.32 -13.87 -0.43
N TYR A 30 -7.73 -14.83 -1.15
CA TYR A 30 -6.67 -15.68 -0.61
C TYR A 30 -5.43 -14.87 -0.22
N ALA A 31 -5.02 -13.93 -1.06
CA ALA A 31 -3.89 -13.06 -0.74
C ALA A 31 -4.12 -12.20 0.52
N LEU A 32 -5.33 -11.65 0.67
CA LEU A 32 -5.71 -10.86 1.86
C LEU A 32 -5.76 -11.72 3.12
N LEU A 33 -6.34 -12.92 3.04
CA LEU A 33 -6.38 -13.85 4.18
C LEU A 33 -4.97 -14.21 4.66
N LEU A 34 -4.06 -14.53 3.73
CA LEU A 34 -2.66 -14.83 4.04
C LEU A 34 -1.92 -13.61 4.62
N ALA A 35 -2.25 -12.39 4.17
CA ALA A 35 -1.60 -11.17 4.62
C ALA A 35 -2.14 -10.64 5.97
N THR A 36 -3.35 -11.03 6.38
CA THR A 36 -3.99 -10.53 7.60
C THR A 36 -3.12 -10.65 8.86
N PRO A 37 -2.45 -11.78 9.16
CA PRO A 37 -1.59 -11.89 10.34
C PRO A 37 -0.42 -10.89 10.35
N PHE A 38 0.02 -10.45 9.18
CA PHE A 38 1.16 -9.54 9.04
C PHE A 38 0.84 -8.10 9.46
N PHE A 39 -0.44 -7.69 9.53
CA PHE A 39 -0.80 -6.41 10.14
C PHE A 39 -0.40 -6.38 11.62
N VAL A 40 -0.70 -7.45 12.36
CA VAL A 40 -0.32 -7.57 13.77
C VAL A 40 1.19 -7.72 13.92
N PHE A 41 1.81 -8.53 13.04
CA PHE A 41 3.25 -8.73 13.05
C PHE A 41 4.03 -7.42 12.84
N PHE A 42 3.74 -6.66 11.79
CA PHE A 42 4.42 -5.39 11.52
C PHE A 42 4.00 -4.29 12.48
N GLY A 43 2.77 -4.29 12.99
CA GLY A 43 2.36 -3.44 14.10
C GLY A 43 3.26 -3.66 15.33
N SER A 44 3.36 -4.89 15.81
CA SER A 44 4.19 -5.27 16.94
C SER A 44 5.70 -5.06 16.70
N LEU A 45 6.17 -5.36 15.49
CA LEU A 45 7.56 -5.11 15.11
C LEU A 45 7.87 -3.60 15.17
N SER A 46 6.93 -2.77 14.75
CA SER A 46 7.07 -1.32 14.78
C SER A 46 7.15 -0.74 16.20
N ASP A 47 6.55 -1.42 17.19
CA ASP A 47 6.70 -1.04 18.59
C ASP A 47 8.16 -1.19 19.08
N ARG A 48 8.88 -2.16 18.51
CA ARG A 48 10.27 -2.49 18.91
C ARG A 48 11.31 -1.66 18.17
N ILE A 49 11.22 -1.57 16.86
CA ILE A 49 12.25 -0.93 16.02
C ILE A 49 11.91 0.49 15.57
N GLY A 50 10.67 0.94 15.80
CA GLY A 50 10.15 2.25 15.43
C GLY A 50 9.14 2.20 14.31
N ARG A 51 8.25 3.20 14.26
CA ARG A 51 7.17 3.29 13.27
C ARG A 51 7.70 3.67 11.89
N LYS A 52 8.52 4.73 11.86
CA LYS A 52 9.07 5.32 10.64
C LYS A 52 9.81 4.31 9.76
N PRO A 53 10.79 3.52 10.24
CA PRO A 53 11.56 2.62 9.38
C PRO A 53 10.68 1.57 8.70
N ILE A 54 9.66 1.02 9.38
CA ILE A 54 8.78 0.01 8.79
C ILE A 54 7.88 0.61 7.72
N ILE A 55 7.28 1.78 7.98
CA ILE A 55 6.43 2.48 7.01
C ILE A 55 7.24 2.84 5.76
N LEU A 56 8.44 3.42 5.93
CA LEU A 56 9.28 3.81 4.81
C LEU A 56 9.79 2.60 4.02
N ALA A 57 10.15 1.50 4.70
CA ALA A 57 10.53 0.25 4.05
C ALA A 57 9.38 -0.30 3.19
N GLY A 58 8.14 -0.32 3.71
CA GLY A 58 6.96 -0.75 2.95
C GLY A 58 6.71 0.11 1.70
N CYS A 59 6.84 1.44 1.82
CA CYS A 59 6.72 2.35 0.68
C CYS A 59 7.85 2.16 -0.34
N LEU A 60 9.09 1.97 0.11
CA LEU A 60 10.23 1.74 -0.76
C LEU A 60 10.11 0.42 -1.53
N LEU A 61 9.77 -0.66 -0.83
CA LEU A 61 9.55 -1.97 -1.45
C LEU A 61 8.41 -1.90 -2.48
N ALA A 62 7.31 -1.20 -2.17
CA ALA A 62 6.23 -0.98 -3.11
C ALA A 62 6.71 -0.22 -4.36
N ALA A 63 7.45 0.87 -4.19
CA ALA A 63 7.97 1.67 -5.31
C ALA A 63 8.90 0.86 -6.23
N VAL A 64 9.73 -0.03 -5.66
CA VAL A 64 10.70 -0.84 -6.42
C VAL A 64 10.04 -2.06 -7.06
N PHE A 65 9.16 -2.75 -6.33
CA PHE A 65 8.66 -4.07 -6.75
C PHE A 65 7.31 -4.04 -7.48
N TYR A 66 6.57 -2.94 -7.53
CA TYR A 66 5.30 -2.92 -8.25
C TYR A 66 5.46 -3.29 -9.72
N VAL A 67 6.41 -2.70 -10.45
CA VAL A 67 6.61 -3.02 -11.86
C VAL A 67 6.90 -4.51 -12.09
N PRO A 68 7.90 -5.14 -11.43
CA PRO A 68 8.15 -6.58 -11.62
C PRO A 68 6.98 -7.46 -11.17
N ILE A 69 6.22 -7.09 -10.11
CA ILE A 69 5.04 -7.84 -9.69
C ILE A 69 3.96 -7.84 -10.79
N TYR A 70 3.66 -6.69 -11.39
CA TYR A 70 2.65 -6.58 -12.43
C TYR A 70 3.09 -7.24 -13.75
N HIS A 71 4.38 -7.24 -14.07
CA HIS A 71 4.92 -8.08 -15.14
C HIS A 71 4.71 -9.56 -14.87
N GLY A 72 4.98 -10.01 -13.64
CA GLY A 72 4.72 -11.38 -13.21
C GLY A 72 3.22 -11.73 -13.30
N MET A 73 2.32 -10.82 -12.89
CA MET A 73 0.88 -11.05 -12.98
C MET A 73 0.44 -11.27 -14.44
N MET A 74 0.95 -10.49 -15.40
CA MET A 74 0.69 -10.72 -16.83
C MET A 74 1.22 -12.07 -17.30
N HIS A 75 2.44 -12.43 -16.89
CA HIS A 75 3.06 -13.70 -17.31
C HIS A 75 2.29 -14.92 -16.79
N PHE A 76 1.82 -14.89 -15.54
CA PHE A 76 1.10 -16.01 -14.92
C PHE A 76 -0.44 -15.96 -15.12
N ALA A 77 -0.95 -14.94 -15.79
CA ALA A 77 -2.35 -14.90 -16.20
C ALA A 77 -2.63 -15.78 -17.43
N ALA A 78 -1.63 -15.95 -18.32
CA ALA A 78 -1.78 -16.76 -19.54
C ALA A 78 -0.48 -17.54 -19.85
N PRO A 79 -0.38 -18.88 -19.53
CA PRO A 79 -1.44 -19.72 -18.97
C PRO A 79 -1.76 -19.41 -17.51
N LEU A 80 -3.02 -19.57 -17.10
CA LEU A 80 -3.48 -19.24 -15.77
C LEU A 80 -2.78 -20.10 -14.69
N ASN A 81 -2.01 -19.44 -13.84
CA ASN A 81 -1.38 -20.05 -12.67
C ASN A 81 -1.87 -19.31 -11.40
N GLN A 82 -3.02 -19.72 -10.89
CA GLN A 82 -3.66 -19.05 -9.75
C GLN A 82 -2.77 -19.01 -8.48
N PRO A 83 -2.05 -20.06 -8.07
CA PRO A 83 -1.16 -19.98 -6.91
C PRO A 83 -0.08 -18.90 -7.05
N MET A 84 0.51 -18.72 -8.24
CA MET A 84 1.49 -17.67 -8.50
C MET A 84 0.86 -16.28 -8.50
N LEU A 85 -0.34 -16.14 -9.03
CA LEU A 85 -1.09 -14.87 -8.93
C LEU A 85 -1.39 -14.51 -7.47
N VAL A 86 -1.82 -15.50 -6.65
CA VAL A 86 -2.02 -15.29 -5.21
C VAL A 86 -0.72 -14.85 -4.52
N ALA A 87 0.42 -15.48 -4.85
CA ALA A 87 1.71 -15.11 -4.27
C ALA A 87 2.14 -13.68 -4.64
N LEU A 88 1.93 -13.26 -5.88
CA LEU A 88 2.25 -11.91 -6.35
C LEU A 88 1.34 -10.85 -5.70
N VAL A 89 0.02 -11.12 -5.61
CA VAL A 89 -0.91 -10.23 -4.92
C VAL A 89 -0.62 -10.20 -3.43
N PHE A 90 -0.31 -11.34 -2.80
CA PHE A 90 0.11 -11.41 -1.41
C PHE A 90 1.35 -10.55 -1.15
N LEU A 91 2.36 -10.61 -2.01
CA LEU A 91 3.59 -9.84 -1.86
C LEU A 91 3.32 -8.34 -1.83
N GLN A 92 2.48 -7.82 -2.73
CA GLN A 92 2.14 -6.39 -2.69
C GLN A 92 1.25 -6.03 -1.50
N VAL A 93 0.34 -6.91 -1.06
CA VAL A 93 -0.44 -6.71 0.17
C VAL A 93 0.46 -6.77 1.40
N LEU A 94 1.53 -7.55 1.39
CA LEU A 94 2.53 -7.54 2.46
C LEU A 94 3.16 -6.15 2.63
N PHE A 95 3.49 -5.44 1.55
CA PHE A 95 3.95 -4.04 1.63
C PHE A 95 2.88 -3.11 2.22
N VAL A 96 1.60 -3.39 1.91
CA VAL A 96 0.47 -2.69 2.55
C VAL A 96 0.48 -2.90 4.05
N THR A 97 0.67 -4.13 4.53
CA THR A 97 0.68 -4.42 5.98
C THR A 97 1.82 -3.74 6.71
N MET A 98 2.99 -3.57 6.06
CA MET A 98 4.12 -2.79 6.61
C MET A 98 3.77 -1.32 6.82
N VAL A 99 2.97 -0.74 5.93
CA VAL A 99 2.55 0.66 6.03
C VAL A 99 1.38 0.81 7.00
N TYR A 100 0.33 -0.01 6.84
CA TYR A 100 -0.93 0.13 7.57
C TYR A 100 -0.90 -0.47 8.98
N GLY A 101 -0.04 -1.45 9.26
CA GLY A 101 0.13 -1.98 10.61
C GLY A 101 0.48 -0.90 11.63
N PRO A 102 1.54 -0.12 11.40
CA PRO A 102 1.97 0.92 12.34
C PRO A 102 1.30 2.29 12.16
N ILE A 103 0.58 2.58 11.04
CA ILE A 103 0.17 3.95 10.69
C ILE A 103 -0.75 4.60 11.73
N ALA A 104 -1.67 3.84 12.31
CA ALA A 104 -2.61 4.38 13.30
C ALA A 104 -1.88 4.83 14.56
N ALA A 105 -0.98 4.00 15.08
CA ALA A 105 -0.16 4.33 16.23
C ALA A 105 0.80 5.51 15.92
N PHE A 106 1.41 5.51 14.74
CA PHE A 106 2.26 6.61 14.27
C PHE A 106 1.54 7.96 14.28
N LEU A 107 0.31 8.01 13.76
CA LEU A 107 -0.51 9.24 13.75
C LEU A 107 -0.89 9.68 15.16
N VAL A 108 -1.23 8.74 16.04
CA VAL A 108 -1.56 9.04 17.45
C VAL A 108 -0.37 9.63 18.18
N GLU A 109 0.84 9.09 17.95
CA GLU A 109 2.09 9.54 18.59
C GLU A 109 2.58 10.89 18.04
N MET A 110 2.17 11.28 16.84
CA MET A 110 2.60 12.52 16.20
C MET A 110 1.94 13.77 16.79
N PHE A 111 0.71 13.65 17.31
CA PHE A 111 -0.08 14.81 17.78
C PHE A 111 -0.30 14.81 19.29
N PRO A 112 -0.23 15.99 19.95
CA PRO A 112 -0.57 16.15 21.37
C PRO A 112 -2.00 15.70 21.67
N THR A 113 -2.25 15.18 22.87
CA THR A 113 -3.55 14.64 23.30
C THR A 113 -4.72 15.59 23.08
N ARG A 114 -4.50 16.90 23.37
CA ARG A 114 -5.52 17.95 23.31
C ARG A 114 -6.15 18.18 21.92
N ILE A 115 -5.36 17.99 20.85
CA ILE A 115 -5.80 18.28 19.47
C ILE A 115 -5.74 17.03 18.58
N ARG A 116 -5.41 15.87 19.13
CA ARG A 116 -5.09 14.64 18.40
C ARG A 116 -6.16 14.23 17.42
N TYR A 117 -7.43 14.21 17.84
CA TYR A 117 -8.55 13.78 16.99
C TYR A 117 -8.67 14.62 15.71
N THR A 118 -8.68 15.93 15.87
CA THR A 118 -8.83 16.85 14.72
C THR A 118 -7.58 16.85 13.84
N SER A 119 -6.39 16.85 14.47
CA SER A 119 -5.13 16.97 13.74
C SER A 119 -4.75 15.72 12.97
N MET A 120 -5.11 14.51 13.46
CA MET A 120 -4.83 13.27 12.70
C MET A 120 -5.90 12.96 11.66
N SER A 121 -7.15 13.40 11.87
CA SER A 121 -8.26 13.16 10.95
C SER A 121 -8.01 13.82 9.59
N LEU A 122 -7.56 15.08 9.58
CA LEU A 122 -7.37 15.84 8.35
C LEU A 122 -6.32 15.20 7.40
N PRO A 123 -5.06 14.96 7.80
CA PRO A 123 -4.09 14.33 6.93
C PRO A 123 -4.45 12.89 6.54
N TYR A 124 -5.13 12.15 7.43
CA TYR A 124 -5.60 10.79 7.12
C TYR A 124 -6.66 10.80 6.01
N HIS A 125 -7.67 11.68 6.12
CA HIS A 125 -8.73 11.77 5.11
C HIS A 125 -8.24 12.38 3.79
N ILE A 126 -7.35 13.36 3.81
CA ILE A 126 -6.73 13.89 2.58
C ILE A 126 -5.88 12.83 1.92
N GLY A 127 -5.03 12.12 2.69
CA GLY A 127 -4.17 11.06 2.17
C GLY A 127 -4.97 9.90 1.56
N ASN A 128 -5.93 9.37 2.28
CA ASN A 128 -6.74 8.25 1.80
C ASN A 128 -7.81 8.68 0.78
N GLY A 129 -8.51 9.79 1.01
CA GLY A 129 -9.62 10.22 0.16
C GLY A 129 -9.13 10.75 -1.19
N ILE A 130 -8.20 11.70 -1.19
CA ILE A 130 -7.72 12.31 -2.43
C ILE A 130 -6.68 11.42 -3.10
N PHE A 131 -5.53 11.24 -2.46
CA PHE A 131 -4.43 10.48 -3.10
C PHE A 131 -4.73 8.99 -3.24
N GLY A 132 -5.39 8.38 -2.25
CA GLY A 132 -5.78 6.98 -2.31
C GLY A 132 -6.98 6.74 -3.21
N GLY A 133 -8.09 7.46 -2.99
CA GLY A 133 -9.34 7.28 -3.72
C GLY A 133 -9.24 7.53 -5.21
N LEU A 134 -8.39 8.48 -5.65
CA LEU A 134 -8.15 8.75 -7.07
C LEU A 134 -7.20 7.75 -7.73
N THR A 135 -6.53 6.85 -6.98
CA THR A 135 -5.55 5.90 -7.55
C THR A 135 -6.13 5.07 -8.70
N PRO A 136 -7.29 4.40 -8.57
CA PRO A 136 -7.82 3.59 -9.67
C PRO A 136 -8.13 4.42 -10.91
N TYR A 137 -8.72 5.60 -10.72
CA TYR A 137 -9.08 6.51 -11.81
C TYR A 137 -7.85 7.02 -12.56
N ILE A 138 -6.86 7.57 -11.83
CA ILE A 138 -5.64 8.12 -12.44
C ILE A 138 -4.86 7.00 -13.12
N ALA A 139 -4.74 5.83 -12.48
CA ALA A 139 -4.01 4.70 -13.04
C ALA A 139 -4.68 4.18 -14.32
N SER A 140 -6.00 4.05 -14.36
CA SER A 140 -6.74 3.65 -15.57
C SER A 140 -6.58 4.68 -16.69
N SER A 141 -6.73 5.96 -16.37
CA SER A 141 -6.57 7.05 -17.34
C SER A 141 -5.17 7.09 -17.95
N LEU A 142 -4.12 6.84 -17.16
CA LEU A 142 -2.76 6.74 -17.66
C LEU A 142 -2.58 5.56 -18.63
N VAL A 143 -3.18 4.41 -18.34
CA VAL A 143 -3.16 3.26 -19.24
C VAL A 143 -3.88 3.58 -20.55
N GLU A 144 -5.07 4.17 -20.49
CA GLU A 144 -5.87 4.53 -21.67
C GLU A 144 -5.18 5.57 -22.55
N THR A 145 -4.60 6.62 -21.96
CA THR A 145 -3.97 7.72 -22.72
C THR A 145 -2.61 7.35 -23.32
N THR A 146 -1.85 6.50 -22.65
CA THR A 146 -0.50 6.12 -23.10
C THR A 146 -0.49 4.85 -23.94
N GLY A 147 -1.54 4.02 -23.88
CA GLY A 147 -1.55 2.69 -24.45
C GLY A 147 -0.62 1.68 -23.77
N ASN A 148 0.09 2.09 -22.71
CA ASN A 148 1.00 1.23 -21.97
C ASN A 148 0.29 0.68 -20.72
N ILE A 149 0.12 -0.64 -20.67
CA ILE A 149 -0.58 -1.33 -19.57
C ILE A 149 0.06 -1.12 -18.19
N TYR A 150 1.33 -0.75 -18.13
CA TYR A 150 2.07 -0.48 -16.89
C TYR A 150 2.11 1.00 -16.51
N ALA A 151 1.66 1.90 -17.37
CA ALA A 151 1.69 3.34 -17.11
C ALA A 151 0.89 3.74 -15.86
N GLY A 152 -0.17 2.98 -15.54
CA GLY A 152 -0.95 3.20 -14.32
C GLY A 152 -0.16 3.05 -13.01
N LEU A 153 0.95 2.31 -13.03
CA LEU A 153 1.83 2.17 -11.88
C LEU A 153 2.68 3.42 -11.58
N ALA A 154 2.84 4.31 -12.56
CA ALA A 154 3.63 5.53 -12.38
C ALA A 154 3.09 6.38 -11.21
N TYR A 155 1.77 6.50 -11.08
CA TYR A 155 1.15 7.28 -10.02
C TYR A 155 1.46 6.73 -8.61
N PRO A 156 1.13 5.47 -8.27
CA PRO A 156 1.42 4.94 -6.93
C PRO A 156 2.92 4.83 -6.63
N ILE A 157 3.77 4.59 -7.63
CA ILE A 157 5.23 4.58 -7.47
C ILE A 157 5.74 5.97 -7.13
N THR A 158 5.28 7.00 -7.83
CA THR A 158 5.66 8.39 -7.56
C THR A 158 5.24 8.80 -6.16
N ILE A 159 4.00 8.52 -5.75
CA ILE A 159 3.53 8.85 -4.40
C ILE A 159 4.30 8.08 -3.32
N ALA A 160 4.58 6.79 -3.54
CA ALA A 160 5.37 6.00 -2.60
C ALA A 160 6.82 6.51 -2.49
N GLY A 161 7.44 6.85 -3.62
CA GLY A 161 8.79 7.45 -3.66
C GLY A 161 8.85 8.81 -2.97
N MET A 162 7.87 9.69 -3.23
CA MET A 162 7.75 10.97 -2.52
C MET A 162 7.58 10.76 -1.01
N THR A 163 6.78 9.78 -0.59
CA THR A 163 6.59 9.44 0.82
C THR A 163 7.90 9.00 1.46
N VAL A 164 8.71 8.20 0.77
CA VAL A 164 10.03 7.77 1.25
C VAL A 164 10.95 8.99 1.42
N LEU A 165 11.06 9.85 0.41
CA LEU A 165 11.92 11.03 0.44
C LEU A 165 11.50 12.01 1.56
N ILE A 166 10.23 12.40 1.58
CA ILE A 166 9.69 13.33 2.58
C ILE A 166 9.80 12.71 3.97
N GLY A 167 9.41 11.45 4.12
CA GLY A 167 9.46 10.75 5.39
C GLY A 167 10.87 10.57 5.94
N PHE A 168 11.85 10.32 5.06
CA PHE A 168 13.24 10.19 5.46
C PHE A 168 13.79 11.49 6.04
N PHE A 169 13.57 12.62 5.37
CA PHE A 169 14.18 13.91 5.75
C PHE A 169 13.36 14.70 6.76
N LEU A 170 12.02 14.68 6.69
CA LEU A 170 11.18 15.59 7.47
C LEU A 170 10.50 14.91 8.67
N ILE A 171 10.35 13.60 8.69
CA ILE A 171 9.68 12.92 9.81
C ILE A 171 10.72 12.51 10.85
N THR A 172 10.57 13.03 12.08
CA THR A 172 11.39 12.62 13.23
C THR A 172 10.69 11.45 13.94
N GLU A 173 11.44 10.38 14.24
CA GLU A 173 10.95 9.27 15.05
C GLU A 173 10.75 9.73 16.49
N ARG A 174 9.53 9.66 17.00
CA ARG A 174 9.21 9.96 18.41
C ARG A 174 8.97 8.64 19.15
N ARG A 175 10.07 8.02 19.62
CA ARG A 175 9.98 6.85 20.50
C ARG A 175 9.67 7.31 21.93
N HIS A 176 8.68 6.69 22.56
CA HIS A 176 8.40 6.81 23.98
C HIS A 176 8.13 8.23 24.53
N THR A 177 7.49 9.10 23.75
CA THR A 177 6.88 10.29 24.37
C THR A 177 5.73 9.78 25.24
N SER A 178 5.83 9.93 26.57
CA SER A 178 4.76 9.53 27.47
C SER A 178 3.49 10.30 27.07
N LEU A 179 2.37 9.59 26.94
CA LEU A 179 1.09 10.18 26.54
C LEU A 179 0.55 11.19 27.59
N SER A 180 1.28 11.34 28.71
CA SER A 180 0.96 12.20 29.84
C SER A 180 1.59 13.60 29.78
N ASP A 181 2.51 13.88 28.86
CA ASP A 181 3.26 15.13 28.81
C ASP A 181 2.68 16.16 27.81
N GLY A 182 1.35 16.23 27.71
CA GLY A 182 0.66 17.19 26.85
C GLY A 182 -0.63 17.72 27.45
#